data_23e42d8b7895f3a9cc053a1e551be4dd
#
_entry.id   23e42d8b7895f3a9cc053a1e551be4dd
#
_cell.length_a   1.000
_cell.length_b   1.000
_cell.length_c   1.000
_cell.angle_alpha   90.00
_cell.angle_beta   90.00
_cell.angle_gamma   90.00
#
_symmetry.space_group_name_H-M   'P 1'
#
loop_
_entity.id
_entity.type
_entity.pdbx_description
1 polymer ?
#
loop_
_entity_poly.entity_id
_entity_poly.type
_entity_poly.pdbx_seq_one_letter_code
_entity_poly.pdbx_strand_id
1 'polypeptide(L)'
;MNMRSFLLFFLGGLALVVGWQIAYVRRYEYRVTADTFDIRSGVFSRREREIPFERIQNVDIAQNVVQRALDIAELRLETAGGNASEATLRYVSREEASRLQELISDRKRDETTPETAEETGGDVLFELDGRELTVLGVTSANFRLLGLILVGLSFLGSPVAAREVSPRIGLLLLLGPAFAVVGLVVLWIVSGVQAVFRYYDFRLSHHGEELRYRRGLLQQYNGTIPLSKIQTLMIRENVLARAAGYGSLVIETAGYAPGQGGSSVESAVPIAKRDRVIELAQTIEDVGEFPFTRPPRRARMRYLARYTIVIGVLTGLLYGVHVVTGELPQWYLGAATWLLVPIGAHLKWSHLGYYVDEDYVVTRSGFWTRRTTIVPVYRVQTVSNSQTVFQRRRDLGTLVVDTATSGGFWGGNAVALDIDIETARTLRRRVHSRFQQSLRDRRDRLRRERERKREREREHGRGQSLG
;
A
#
# COMPACT_ATOMS: atom_id res chain seq x y z
N MET A 1 21.31 17.34 -42.14
CA MET A 1 21.31 18.34 -41.04
C MET A 1 22.73 18.37 -40.52
N ASN A 2 23.43 19.51 -40.66
CA ASN A 2 24.83 19.60 -40.24
C ASN A 2 24.96 19.53 -38.72
N MET A 3 26.01 18.91 -38.24
CA MET A 3 26.33 18.76 -36.79
C MET A 3 26.19 20.08 -36.03
N ARG A 4 26.59 21.19 -36.64
CA ARG A 4 26.46 22.55 -36.07
C ARG A 4 25.02 23.00 -35.91
N SER A 5 24.15 22.73 -36.89
CA SER A 5 22.73 23.08 -36.81
C SER A 5 22.01 22.22 -35.72
N PHE A 6 22.38 20.96 -35.58
CA PHE A 6 21.86 20.09 -34.53
C PHE A 6 22.29 20.60 -33.13
N LEU A 7 23.55 20.99 -32.99
CA LEU A 7 24.07 21.51 -31.71
C LEU A 7 23.39 22.82 -31.31
N LEU A 8 23.17 23.73 -32.28
CA LEU A 8 22.48 25.00 -32.02
C LEU A 8 21.01 24.80 -31.64
N PHE A 9 20.32 23.85 -32.30
CA PHE A 9 18.94 23.48 -31.94
C PHE A 9 18.86 22.87 -30.55
N PHE A 10 19.80 21.99 -30.22
CA PHE A 10 19.88 21.35 -28.91
C PHE A 10 20.17 22.37 -27.80
N LEU A 11 21.15 23.27 -27.99
CA LEU A 11 21.48 24.33 -27.05
C LEU A 11 20.34 25.35 -26.90
N GLY A 12 19.67 25.69 -27.97
CA GLY A 12 18.48 26.56 -27.95
C GLY A 12 17.32 25.91 -27.18
N GLY A 13 17.06 24.63 -27.42
CA GLY A 13 16.07 23.87 -26.68
C GLY A 13 16.40 23.75 -25.19
N LEU A 14 17.67 23.49 -24.87
CA LEU A 14 18.14 23.43 -23.50
C LEU A 14 17.99 24.78 -22.77
N ALA A 15 18.37 25.88 -23.45
CA ALA A 15 18.22 27.23 -22.91
C ALA A 15 16.77 27.61 -22.64
N LEU A 16 15.84 27.21 -23.54
CA LEU A 16 14.38 27.38 -23.32
C LEU A 16 13.88 26.58 -22.10
N VAL A 17 14.30 25.32 -21.95
CA VAL A 17 13.91 24.48 -20.80
C VAL A 17 14.45 25.09 -19.51
N VAL A 18 15.70 25.49 -19.48
CA VAL A 18 16.33 26.13 -18.30
C VAL A 18 15.64 27.45 -17.98
N GLY A 19 15.41 28.32 -18.98
CA GLY A 19 14.71 29.59 -18.82
C GLY A 19 13.29 29.40 -18.27
N TRP A 20 12.58 28.37 -18.75
CA TRP A 20 11.26 27.98 -18.25
C TRP A 20 11.31 27.54 -16.78
N GLN A 21 12.27 26.68 -16.40
CA GLN A 21 12.44 26.24 -15.04
C GLN A 21 12.74 27.39 -14.09
N ILE A 22 13.63 28.30 -14.48
CA ILE A 22 13.95 29.51 -13.69
C ILE A 22 12.70 30.39 -13.51
N ALA A 23 11.92 30.61 -14.58
CA ALA A 23 10.69 31.38 -14.51
C ALA A 23 9.64 30.71 -13.62
N TYR A 24 9.56 29.37 -13.66
CA TYR A 24 8.62 28.60 -12.82
C TYR A 24 9.00 28.71 -11.35
N VAL A 25 10.28 28.50 -10.99
CA VAL A 25 10.75 28.60 -9.61
C VAL A 25 10.55 30.00 -9.04
N ARG A 26 10.86 31.05 -9.80
CA ARG A 26 10.67 32.45 -9.37
C ARG A 26 9.23 32.85 -9.13
N ARG A 27 8.27 32.12 -9.71
CA ARG A 27 6.82 32.39 -9.55
C ARG A 27 6.13 31.39 -8.64
N TYR A 28 6.92 30.57 -7.95
CA TYR A 28 6.41 29.64 -6.97
C TYR A 28 6.56 30.26 -5.56
N GLU A 29 5.43 30.64 -4.97
CA GLU A 29 5.39 31.27 -3.66
C GLU A 29 4.46 30.48 -2.74
N TYR A 30 4.81 30.39 -1.48
CA TYR A 30 3.96 29.86 -0.44
C TYR A 30 3.84 30.82 0.72
N ARG A 31 2.73 30.80 1.43
CA ARG A 31 2.47 31.59 2.61
C ARG A 31 1.78 30.73 3.66
N VAL A 32 2.25 30.83 4.87
CA VAL A 32 1.62 30.24 6.07
C VAL A 32 0.82 31.32 6.73
N THR A 33 -0.50 31.16 6.82
CA THR A 33 -1.40 32.06 7.56
C THR A 33 -1.76 31.49 8.94
N ALA A 34 -2.68 32.08 9.64
CA ALA A 34 -3.15 31.54 10.92
C ALA A 34 -3.85 30.18 10.76
N ASP A 35 -4.66 30.02 9.70
CA ASP A 35 -5.58 28.89 9.53
C ASP A 35 -5.32 28.09 8.25
N THR A 36 -4.53 28.64 7.30
CA THR A 36 -4.34 28.05 5.98
C THR A 36 -2.87 28.01 5.55
N PHE A 37 -2.58 27.06 4.69
CA PHE A 37 -1.35 26.96 3.92
C PHE A 37 -1.65 27.32 2.46
N ASP A 38 -1.17 28.47 2.00
CA ASP A 38 -1.47 29.01 0.69
C ASP A 38 -0.31 28.77 -0.26
N ILE A 39 -0.61 28.34 -1.48
CA ILE A 39 0.40 28.12 -2.54
C ILE A 39 -0.03 28.86 -3.78
N ARG A 40 0.88 29.66 -4.33
CA ARG A 40 0.75 30.31 -5.64
C ARG A 40 1.79 29.76 -6.58
N SER A 41 1.35 29.27 -7.73
CA SER A 41 2.26 28.70 -8.72
C SER A 41 1.80 28.96 -10.16
N GLY A 42 2.75 28.91 -11.10
CA GLY A 42 2.48 28.94 -12.53
C GLY A 42 2.99 30.18 -13.26
N VAL A 43 3.48 29.95 -14.47
CA VAL A 43 4.05 31.00 -15.36
C VAL A 43 2.98 31.59 -16.26
N PHE A 44 2.24 30.78 -17.02
CA PHE A 44 1.16 31.22 -17.91
C PHE A 44 -0.21 31.12 -17.25
N SER A 45 -0.44 30.03 -16.50
CA SER A 45 -1.68 29.83 -15.76
C SER A 45 -1.36 29.90 -14.27
N ARG A 46 -1.82 30.94 -13.61
CA ARG A 46 -1.69 31.09 -12.16
C ARG A 46 -2.69 30.19 -11.48
N ARG A 47 -2.18 29.38 -10.54
CA ARG A 47 -2.99 28.57 -9.62
C ARG A 47 -2.72 29.09 -8.22
N GLU A 48 -3.80 29.38 -7.51
CA GLU A 48 -3.79 29.70 -6.10
C GLU A 48 -4.57 28.62 -5.38
N ARG A 49 -3.99 28.09 -4.34
CA ARG A 49 -4.59 27.05 -3.49
C ARG A 49 -4.45 27.45 -2.05
N GLU A 50 -5.56 27.45 -1.36
CA GLU A 50 -5.66 27.65 0.08
C GLU A 50 -6.01 26.31 0.72
N ILE A 51 -5.17 25.83 1.61
CA ILE A 51 -5.31 24.52 2.26
C ILE A 51 -5.47 24.76 3.75
N PRO A 52 -6.68 24.60 4.32
CA PRO A 52 -6.89 24.68 5.76
C PRO A 52 -6.07 23.60 6.48
N PHE A 53 -5.45 23.95 7.62
CA PHE A 53 -4.64 23.00 8.39
C PHE A 53 -5.45 21.79 8.86
N GLU A 54 -6.72 21.97 9.20
CA GLU A 54 -7.65 20.89 9.56
C GLU A 54 -7.79 19.81 8.47
N ARG A 55 -7.62 20.19 7.19
CA ARG A 55 -7.71 19.27 6.05
C ARG A 55 -6.42 18.55 5.76
N ILE A 56 -5.27 19.03 6.24
CA ILE A 56 -3.98 18.38 6.04
C ILE A 56 -3.96 17.09 6.87
N GLN A 57 -3.79 15.97 6.22
CA GLN A 57 -3.72 14.66 6.87
C GLN A 57 -2.29 14.24 7.19
N ASN A 58 -1.39 14.45 6.24
CA ASN A 58 -0.01 14.04 6.35
C ASN A 58 0.92 15.09 5.73
N VAL A 59 2.16 15.16 6.25
CA VAL A 59 3.24 16.02 5.76
C VAL A 59 4.50 15.19 5.61
N ASP A 60 4.87 14.93 4.36
CA ASP A 60 6.05 14.12 4.02
C ASP A 60 7.17 14.99 3.47
N ILE A 61 8.40 14.73 3.90
CA ILE A 61 9.60 15.34 3.35
C ILE A 61 10.34 14.31 2.51
N ALA A 62 10.61 14.63 1.25
CA ALA A 62 11.38 13.80 0.34
C ALA A 62 12.62 14.54 -0.18
N GLN A 63 13.74 13.83 -0.26
CA GLN A 63 14.99 14.35 -0.83
C GLN A 63 15.65 13.30 -1.72
N ASN A 64 15.96 13.65 -2.96
CA ASN A 64 16.82 12.82 -3.80
C ASN A 64 18.30 13.16 -3.59
N VAL A 65 19.22 12.40 -4.22
CA VAL A 65 20.67 12.60 -4.06
C VAL A 65 21.11 14.01 -4.43
N VAL A 66 20.57 14.55 -5.54
CA VAL A 66 20.91 15.90 -6.01
C VAL A 66 20.35 16.96 -5.07
N GLN A 67 19.11 16.80 -4.63
CA GLN A 67 18.48 17.70 -3.67
C GLN A 67 19.24 17.72 -2.34
N ARG A 68 19.72 16.56 -1.89
CA ARG A 68 20.53 16.44 -0.67
C ARG A 68 21.90 17.14 -0.81
N ALA A 69 22.56 16.99 -1.97
CA ALA A 69 23.83 17.69 -2.25
C ALA A 69 23.66 19.22 -2.30
N LEU A 70 22.46 19.70 -2.64
CA LEU A 70 22.09 21.12 -2.69
C LEU A 70 21.38 21.61 -1.43
N ASP A 71 21.22 20.75 -0.42
CA ASP A 71 20.46 21.00 0.83
C ASP A 71 19.03 21.49 0.63
N ILE A 72 18.37 21.00 -0.42
CA ILE A 72 16.96 21.28 -0.72
C ILE A 72 16.10 20.03 -0.54
N ALA A 73 14.80 20.25 -0.29
CA ALA A 73 13.81 19.19 -0.07
C ALA A 73 12.52 19.45 -0.84
N GLU A 74 11.72 18.42 -0.97
CA GLU A 74 10.34 18.45 -1.43
C GLU A 74 9.42 18.15 -0.25
N LEU A 75 8.54 19.10 0.11
CA LEU A 75 7.52 18.93 1.13
C LEU A 75 6.21 18.60 0.44
N ARG A 76 5.58 17.48 0.81
CA ARG A 76 4.29 17.03 0.28
C ARG A 76 3.23 17.13 1.35
N LEU A 77 2.16 17.82 1.01
CA LEU A 77 0.99 17.99 1.87
C LEU A 77 -0.14 17.12 1.31
N GLU A 78 -0.70 16.29 2.16
CA GLU A 78 -1.80 15.40 1.82
C GLU A 78 -3.05 15.81 2.59
N THR A 79 -4.19 15.87 1.90
CA THR A 79 -5.46 16.32 2.50
C THR A 79 -6.56 15.28 2.36
N ALA A 80 -7.60 15.42 3.19
CA ALA A 80 -8.77 14.54 3.17
C ALA A 80 -9.58 14.71 1.88
N GLY A 81 -9.70 13.63 1.08
CA GLY A 81 -10.56 13.60 -0.12
C GLY A 81 -9.91 14.10 -1.40
N GLY A 82 -8.63 14.50 -1.39
CA GLY A 82 -7.86 14.86 -2.59
C GLY A 82 -7.26 13.63 -3.28
N ASN A 83 -7.09 13.70 -4.61
CA ASN A 83 -6.21 12.79 -5.33
C ASN A 83 -4.76 13.10 -4.95
N ALA A 84 -3.99 12.08 -4.61
CA ALA A 84 -2.59 12.06 -4.21
C ALA A 84 -1.84 13.41 -4.21
N SER A 85 -1.31 13.84 -3.05
CA SER A 85 -0.59 15.08 -2.79
C SER A 85 -1.25 16.33 -3.40
N GLU A 86 -2.18 16.95 -2.66
CA GLU A 86 -2.86 18.19 -3.10
C GLU A 86 -1.90 19.35 -3.28
N ALA A 87 -0.81 19.36 -2.53
CA ALA A 87 0.22 20.37 -2.64
C ALA A 87 1.62 19.78 -2.45
N THR A 88 2.53 20.20 -3.31
CA THR A 88 3.92 19.82 -3.25
C THR A 88 4.78 21.06 -3.32
N LEU A 89 5.45 21.40 -2.22
CA LEU A 89 6.50 22.42 -2.21
C LEU A 89 7.80 21.80 -2.68
N ARG A 90 8.25 22.22 -3.83
CA ARG A 90 9.53 21.78 -4.39
C ARG A 90 10.60 22.83 -4.11
N TYR A 91 11.82 22.35 -3.82
CA TYR A 91 13.01 23.20 -3.70
C TYR A 91 12.99 24.16 -2.49
N VAL A 92 12.46 23.75 -1.36
CA VAL A 92 12.66 24.43 -0.07
C VAL A 92 13.95 23.93 0.59
N SER A 93 14.56 24.70 1.48
CA SER A 93 15.69 24.18 2.26
C SER A 93 15.22 23.04 3.17
N ARG A 94 16.12 22.11 3.50
CA ARG A 94 15.80 21.01 4.40
C ARG A 94 15.32 21.50 5.76
N GLU A 95 15.98 22.53 6.27
CA GLU A 95 15.63 23.16 7.54
C GLU A 95 14.22 23.75 7.52
N GLU A 96 13.87 24.48 6.46
CA GLU A 96 12.55 25.08 6.29
C GLU A 96 11.46 23.99 6.10
N ALA A 97 11.76 22.91 5.38
CA ALA A 97 10.84 21.77 5.25
C ALA A 97 10.53 21.14 6.62
N SER A 98 11.55 20.93 7.46
CA SER A 98 11.41 20.39 8.81
C SER A 98 10.60 21.35 9.70
N ARG A 99 10.93 22.64 9.65
CA ARG A 99 10.22 23.69 10.39
C ARG A 99 8.75 23.76 10.01
N LEU A 100 8.42 23.68 8.70
CA LEU A 100 7.04 23.68 8.22
C LEU A 100 6.30 22.42 8.68
N GLN A 101 6.96 21.26 8.67
CA GLN A 101 6.37 20.01 9.16
C GLN A 101 6.02 20.12 10.65
N GLU A 102 6.93 20.62 11.49
CA GLU A 102 6.71 20.85 12.92
C GLU A 102 5.59 21.87 13.14
N LEU A 103 5.62 23.01 12.46
CA LEU A 103 4.62 24.05 12.58
C LEU A 103 3.21 23.54 12.23
N ILE A 104 3.08 22.74 11.18
CA ILE A 104 1.79 22.16 10.79
C ILE A 104 1.34 21.13 11.84
N SER A 105 2.27 20.32 12.38
CA SER A 105 1.97 19.36 13.43
C SER A 105 1.51 20.05 14.73
N ASP A 106 2.18 21.12 15.12
CA ASP A 106 1.85 21.88 16.35
C ASP A 106 0.50 22.57 16.24
N ARG A 107 0.21 23.20 15.08
CA ARG A 107 -1.11 23.82 14.83
C ARG A 107 -2.25 22.82 14.93
N LYS A 108 -2.03 21.58 14.53
CA LYS A 108 -3.00 20.49 14.72
C LYS A 108 -3.16 20.09 16.18
N ARG A 109 -2.11 20.22 17.00
CA ARG A 109 -2.16 19.88 18.43
C ARG A 109 -2.90 20.96 19.24
N ASP A 110 -2.71 22.24 18.92
CA ASP A 110 -3.35 23.37 19.62
C ASP A 110 -4.89 23.29 19.57
N GLU A 111 -5.46 22.66 18.54
CA GLU A 111 -6.90 22.40 18.47
C GLU A 111 -7.37 21.22 19.34
N THR A 112 -6.44 20.38 19.88
CA THR A 112 -6.80 19.11 20.57
C THR A 112 -6.46 19.06 22.06
N THR A 113 -5.94 20.08 22.70
CA THR A 113 -5.65 20.19 24.16
C THR A 113 -4.17 20.49 24.45
N PRO A 114 -3.88 21.49 25.33
CA PRO A 114 -2.53 21.76 25.77
C PRO A 114 -2.16 20.79 26.92
N GLU A 115 -1.51 19.70 26.62
CA GLU A 115 -0.76 18.97 27.64
C GLU A 115 0.71 18.92 27.24
N THR A 116 1.51 19.46 28.13
CA THR A 116 2.95 19.51 28.24
C THR A 116 3.66 18.36 27.50
N ALA A 117 4.12 18.64 26.29
CA ALA A 117 5.03 17.72 25.62
C ALA A 117 6.46 18.18 25.92
N GLU A 118 7.06 17.61 26.97
CA GLU A 118 8.50 17.53 27.07
C GLU A 118 9.05 16.89 25.77
N GLU A 119 10.11 17.46 25.24
CA GLU A 119 10.95 16.89 24.17
C GLU A 119 11.60 15.59 24.65
N THR A 120 10.79 14.55 24.89
CA THR A 120 11.32 13.21 25.14
C THR A 120 11.51 12.57 23.77
N GLY A 121 12.75 12.27 23.43
CA GLY A 121 13.10 11.55 22.19
C GLY A 121 12.20 10.34 22.04
N GLY A 122 11.49 10.27 20.89
CA GLY A 122 10.50 9.23 20.68
C GLY A 122 11.10 7.84 20.78
N ASP A 123 10.34 6.90 21.35
CA ASP A 123 10.76 5.52 21.47
C ASP A 123 10.90 4.87 20.09
N VAL A 124 12.09 4.34 19.81
CA VAL A 124 12.33 3.60 18.56
C VAL A 124 11.62 2.25 18.64
N LEU A 125 10.53 2.11 17.89
CA LEU A 125 9.77 0.87 17.81
C LEU A 125 10.46 -0.19 16.96
N PHE A 126 11.07 0.25 15.85
CA PHE A 126 11.71 -0.67 14.91
C PHE A 126 12.84 0.02 14.14
N GLU A 127 13.94 -0.70 13.96
CA GLU A 127 15.07 -0.33 13.12
C GLU A 127 15.44 -1.53 12.25
N LEU A 128 15.60 -1.30 10.95
CA LEU A 128 15.89 -2.36 9.99
C LEU A 128 17.35 -2.76 10.05
N ASP A 129 17.61 -4.01 10.45
CA ASP A 129 18.96 -4.58 10.47
C ASP A 129 19.47 -4.95 9.06
N GLY A 130 20.81 -5.01 8.90
CA GLY A 130 21.44 -5.38 7.63
C GLY A 130 21.04 -6.76 7.11
N ARG A 131 20.76 -7.73 8.00
CA ARG A 131 20.25 -9.05 7.64
C ARG A 131 18.83 -8.96 7.08
N GLU A 132 17.96 -8.21 7.73
CA GLU A 132 16.58 -7.98 7.29
C GLU A 132 16.55 -7.25 5.95
N LEU A 133 17.45 -6.26 5.77
CA LEU A 133 17.62 -5.55 4.50
C LEU A 133 18.04 -6.50 3.35
N THR A 134 18.92 -7.45 3.63
CA THR A 134 19.32 -8.49 2.66
C THR A 134 18.13 -9.40 2.32
N VAL A 135 17.40 -9.88 3.33
CA VAL A 135 16.17 -10.69 3.13
C VAL A 135 15.13 -9.92 2.33
N LEU A 136 14.96 -8.62 2.62
CA LEU A 136 14.07 -7.75 1.84
C LEU A 136 14.48 -7.71 0.37
N GLY A 137 15.78 -7.49 0.06
CA GLY A 137 16.30 -7.49 -1.30
C GLY A 137 15.99 -8.79 -2.03
N VAL A 138 16.30 -9.93 -1.41
CA VAL A 138 16.05 -11.25 -1.99
C VAL A 138 14.56 -11.54 -2.20
N THR A 139 13.70 -11.13 -1.27
CA THR A 139 12.26 -11.44 -1.29
C THR A 139 11.42 -10.44 -2.06
N SER A 140 11.98 -9.30 -2.48
CA SER A 140 11.25 -8.22 -3.20
C SER A 140 10.89 -8.57 -4.63
N ALA A 141 11.33 -9.71 -5.17
CA ALA A 141 11.05 -10.15 -6.53
C ALA A 141 9.54 -10.33 -6.80
N ASN A 142 9.09 -9.75 -7.90
CA ASN A 142 7.70 -9.90 -8.34
C ASN A 142 7.54 -11.14 -9.24
N PHE A 143 7.39 -12.32 -8.64
CA PHE A 143 7.25 -13.60 -9.34
C PHE A 143 6.07 -13.68 -10.32
N ARG A 144 5.08 -12.78 -10.23
CA ARG A 144 3.97 -12.73 -11.19
C ARG A 144 4.44 -12.23 -12.56
N LEU A 145 5.25 -11.17 -12.57
CA LEU A 145 5.87 -10.68 -13.81
C LEU A 145 6.83 -11.73 -14.38
N LEU A 146 7.58 -12.39 -13.51
CA LEU A 146 8.45 -13.51 -13.86
C LEU A 146 7.69 -14.59 -14.64
N GLY A 147 6.55 -15.05 -14.11
CA GLY A 147 5.71 -16.06 -14.75
C GLY A 147 5.17 -15.61 -16.11
N LEU A 148 4.70 -14.38 -16.23
CA LEU A 148 4.18 -13.82 -17.48
C LEU A 148 5.26 -13.68 -18.56
N ILE A 149 6.47 -13.27 -18.19
CA ILE A 149 7.60 -13.15 -19.11
C ILE A 149 8.05 -14.54 -19.57
N LEU A 150 8.14 -15.54 -18.68
CA LEU A 150 8.46 -16.93 -19.05
C LEU A 150 7.43 -17.51 -20.02
N VAL A 151 6.15 -17.29 -19.77
CA VAL A 151 5.09 -17.73 -20.69
C VAL A 151 5.21 -17.01 -22.04
N GLY A 152 5.37 -15.68 -22.07
CA GLY A 152 5.53 -14.93 -23.31
C GLY A 152 6.75 -15.36 -24.14
N LEU A 153 7.87 -15.62 -23.48
CA LEU A 153 9.10 -16.07 -24.15
C LEU A 153 9.04 -17.54 -24.62
N SER A 154 8.26 -18.38 -23.93
CA SER A 154 7.98 -19.74 -24.40
C SER A 154 7.21 -19.72 -25.74
N PHE A 155 6.38 -18.73 -25.99
CA PHE A 155 5.71 -18.53 -27.28
C PHE A 155 6.68 -18.03 -28.37
N LEU A 156 7.60 -17.12 -28.04
CA LEU A 156 8.59 -16.59 -28.97
C LEU A 156 9.64 -17.67 -29.40
N GLY A 157 9.99 -18.59 -28.51
CA GLY A 157 10.92 -19.72 -28.77
C GLY A 157 10.25 -20.94 -29.42
N SER A 158 9.00 -20.86 -29.87
CA SER A 158 8.32 -21.96 -30.50
C SER A 158 8.91 -22.24 -31.89
N PRO A 159 9.00 -23.53 -32.31
CA PRO A 159 9.48 -23.93 -33.66
C PRO A 159 8.70 -23.25 -34.80
N VAL A 160 7.50 -22.75 -34.51
CA VAL A 160 6.62 -22.03 -35.43
C VAL A 160 7.21 -20.70 -35.86
N ALA A 161 7.77 -19.92 -34.92
CA ALA A 161 8.44 -18.67 -35.23
C ALA A 161 9.77 -18.85 -35.93
N ALA A 162 10.38 -20.05 -35.86
CA ALA A 162 11.69 -20.34 -36.43
C ALA A 162 11.66 -20.80 -37.90
N ARG A 163 10.49 -21.17 -38.44
CA ARG A 163 10.39 -21.75 -39.81
C ARG A 163 10.51 -20.73 -40.95
N GLU A 164 10.16 -19.48 -40.72
CA GLU A 164 10.20 -18.42 -41.75
C GLU A 164 11.36 -17.44 -41.58
N VAL A 165 12.24 -17.68 -40.62
CA VAL A 165 13.26 -16.72 -40.20
C VAL A 165 14.65 -17.27 -40.54
N SER A 166 15.55 -16.33 -40.95
CA SER A 166 16.93 -16.73 -41.34
C SER A 166 17.62 -17.55 -40.22
N PRO A 167 18.57 -18.45 -40.55
CA PRO A 167 19.25 -19.31 -39.56
C PRO A 167 19.86 -18.57 -38.36
N ARG A 168 20.24 -17.31 -38.54
CA ARG A 168 20.79 -16.46 -37.47
C ARG A 168 19.72 -16.05 -36.44
N ILE A 169 18.52 -15.79 -36.92
CA ILE A 169 17.38 -15.42 -36.05
C ILE A 169 16.80 -16.72 -35.41
N GLY A 170 16.84 -17.86 -36.14
CA GLY A 170 16.48 -19.17 -35.59
C GLY A 170 17.34 -19.56 -34.38
N LEU A 171 18.66 -19.29 -34.43
CA LEU A 171 19.56 -19.47 -33.29
C LEU A 171 19.22 -18.54 -32.10
N LEU A 172 18.89 -17.30 -32.38
CA LEU A 172 18.43 -16.33 -31.33
C LEU A 172 17.11 -16.78 -30.68
N LEU A 173 16.18 -17.34 -31.45
CA LEU A 173 14.93 -17.89 -30.94
C LEU A 173 15.16 -19.18 -30.12
N LEU A 174 16.14 -20.02 -30.51
CA LEU A 174 16.50 -21.19 -29.72
C LEU A 174 17.17 -20.85 -28.38
N LEU A 175 17.96 -19.78 -28.36
CA LEU A 175 18.57 -19.25 -27.16
C LEU A 175 17.60 -18.34 -26.34
N GLY A 176 16.44 -17.98 -26.90
CA GLY A 176 15.44 -17.13 -26.27
C GLY A 176 15.08 -17.51 -24.84
N PRO A 177 14.77 -18.78 -24.54
CA PRO A 177 14.51 -19.23 -23.18
C PRO A 177 15.68 -19.00 -22.20
N ALA A 178 16.93 -19.21 -22.67
CA ALA A 178 18.12 -18.98 -21.86
C ALA A 178 18.32 -17.49 -21.57
N PHE A 179 18.19 -16.61 -22.57
CA PHE A 179 18.23 -15.17 -22.40
C PHE A 179 17.08 -14.66 -21.51
N ALA A 180 15.93 -15.30 -21.58
CA ALA A 180 14.82 -15.02 -20.70
C ALA A 180 15.18 -15.27 -19.23
N VAL A 181 15.73 -16.44 -18.93
CA VAL A 181 16.14 -16.78 -17.56
C VAL A 181 17.19 -15.78 -17.05
N VAL A 182 18.19 -15.46 -17.88
CA VAL A 182 19.20 -14.45 -17.52
C VAL A 182 18.55 -13.08 -17.29
N GLY A 183 17.68 -12.64 -18.19
CA GLY A 183 16.94 -11.38 -18.04
C GLY A 183 16.11 -11.33 -16.76
N LEU A 184 15.48 -12.44 -16.39
CA LEU A 184 14.70 -12.56 -15.16
C LEU A 184 15.60 -12.50 -13.91
N VAL A 185 16.77 -13.12 -13.93
CA VAL A 185 17.73 -13.04 -12.83
C VAL A 185 18.23 -11.60 -12.69
N VAL A 186 18.56 -10.94 -13.79
CA VAL A 186 18.97 -9.52 -13.78
C VAL A 186 17.85 -8.63 -13.22
N LEU A 187 16.63 -8.84 -13.69
CA LEU A 187 15.47 -8.06 -13.20
C LEU A 187 15.21 -8.31 -11.70
N TRP A 188 15.40 -9.52 -11.24
CA TRP A 188 15.32 -9.87 -9.84
C TRP A 188 16.40 -9.16 -9.01
N ILE A 189 17.66 -9.20 -9.45
CA ILE A 189 18.77 -8.49 -8.79
C ILE A 189 18.50 -6.99 -8.74
N VAL A 190 18.10 -6.38 -9.87
CA VAL A 190 17.79 -4.95 -9.96
C VAL A 190 16.63 -4.59 -9.00
N SER A 191 15.58 -5.40 -8.96
CA SER A 191 14.45 -5.18 -8.03
C SER A 191 14.89 -5.27 -6.56
N GLY A 192 15.77 -6.22 -6.24
CA GLY A 192 16.33 -6.38 -4.91
C GLY A 192 17.21 -5.19 -4.50
N VAL A 193 18.10 -4.77 -5.38
CA VAL A 193 18.97 -3.59 -5.17
C VAL A 193 18.12 -2.31 -4.98
N GLN A 194 17.09 -2.14 -5.81
CA GLN A 194 16.15 -1.01 -5.67
C GLN A 194 15.43 -1.03 -4.33
N ALA A 195 15.00 -2.21 -3.85
CA ALA A 195 14.36 -2.35 -2.55
C ALA A 195 15.34 -1.99 -1.41
N VAL A 196 16.60 -2.43 -1.50
CA VAL A 196 17.65 -2.06 -0.53
C VAL A 196 17.84 -0.55 -0.50
N PHE A 197 18.00 0.12 -1.64
CA PHE A 197 18.16 1.58 -1.68
C PHE A 197 16.94 2.33 -1.14
N ARG A 198 15.75 1.80 -1.37
CA ARG A 198 14.49 2.40 -0.93
C ARG A 198 14.31 2.33 0.58
N TYR A 199 14.74 1.25 1.24
CA TYR A 199 14.51 1.00 2.66
C TYR A 199 15.79 1.05 3.51
N TYR A 200 16.90 1.52 2.94
CA TYR A 200 18.12 1.73 3.69
C TYR A 200 17.91 2.69 4.86
N ASP A 201 18.51 2.40 6.02
CA ASP A 201 18.39 3.18 7.26
C ASP A 201 16.91 3.41 7.67
N PHE A 202 16.08 2.38 7.50
CA PHE A 202 14.67 2.46 7.89
C PHE A 202 14.55 2.45 9.41
N ARG A 203 13.88 3.47 9.93
CA ARG A 203 13.54 3.60 11.36
C ARG A 203 12.09 3.98 11.51
N LEU A 204 11.42 3.36 12.48
CA LEU A 204 10.07 3.68 12.91
C LEU A 204 10.12 4.05 14.38
N SER A 205 9.62 5.21 14.74
CA SER A 205 9.58 5.70 16.12
C SER A 205 8.18 6.16 16.50
N HIS A 206 7.87 6.07 17.78
CA HIS A 206 6.60 6.50 18.36
C HIS A 206 6.80 7.84 19.07
N HIS A 207 6.04 8.86 18.68
CA HIS A 207 6.08 10.20 19.26
C HIS A 207 4.66 10.61 19.65
N GLY A 208 4.31 10.42 20.91
CA GLY A 208 2.97 10.76 21.41
C GLY A 208 1.88 10.02 20.64
N GLU A 209 1.05 10.74 19.87
CA GLU A 209 -0.04 10.14 19.07
C GLU A 209 0.34 9.90 17.60
N GLU A 210 1.63 9.91 17.26
CA GLU A 210 2.11 9.77 15.90
C GLU A 210 3.21 8.73 15.80
N LEU A 211 3.21 8.00 14.68
CA LEU A 211 4.35 7.19 14.25
C LEU A 211 5.15 7.99 13.23
N ARG A 212 6.44 8.14 13.45
CA ARG A 212 7.36 8.78 12.51
C ARG A 212 8.26 7.73 11.89
N TYR A 213 8.43 7.77 10.57
CA TYR A 213 9.34 6.88 9.88
C TYR A 213 10.32 7.66 9.01
N ARG A 214 11.53 7.12 8.92
CA ARG A 214 12.59 7.60 8.05
C ARG A 214 13.14 6.44 7.24
N ARG A 215 13.43 6.65 5.95
CA ARG A 215 13.98 5.63 5.07
C ARG A 215 14.65 6.19 3.83
N GLY A 216 15.53 5.40 3.23
CA GLY A 216 16.06 5.56 1.89
C GLY A 216 17.47 6.12 1.79
N LEU A 217 18.26 5.51 0.90
CA LEU A 217 19.64 5.91 0.63
C LEU A 217 19.72 6.97 -0.47
N LEU A 218 19.12 6.68 -1.64
CA LEU A 218 19.14 7.58 -2.79
C LEU A 218 18.06 8.66 -2.67
N GLN A 219 16.90 8.28 -2.17
CA GLN A 219 15.79 9.18 -1.92
C GLN A 219 15.36 9.00 -0.47
N GLN A 220 15.62 10.01 0.35
CA GLN A 220 15.21 10.00 1.76
C GLN A 220 13.76 10.45 1.85
N TYR A 221 12.99 9.72 2.64
CA TYR A 221 11.62 10.01 3.01
C TYR A 221 11.50 10.05 4.53
N ASN A 222 10.96 11.12 5.03
CA ASN A 222 10.53 11.25 6.41
C ASN A 222 9.02 11.48 6.38
N GLY A 223 8.27 10.59 7.01
CA GLY A 223 6.83 10.69 7.04
C GLY A 223 6.28 10.47 8.43
N THR A 224 5.06 10.95 8.63
CA THR A 224 4.34 10.89 9.90
C THR A 224 3.00 10.21 9.69
N ILE A 225 2.65 9.27 10.56
CA ILE A 225 1.38 8.54 10.55
C ILE A 225 0.66 8.81 11.86
N PRO A 226 -0.38 9.66 11.89
CA PRO A 226 -1.17 9.85 13.09
C PRO A 226 -1.94 8.56 13.47
N LEU A 227 -1.82 8.09 14.71
CA LEU A 227 -2.52 6.89 15.21
C LEU A 227 -4.03 7.00 15.04
N SER A 228 -4.58 8.19 15.26
CA SER A 228 -6.01 8.47 15.07
C SER A 228 -6.51 8.28 13.65
N LYS A 229 -5.63 8.26 12.64
CA LYS A 229 -5.97 8.06 11.22
C LYS A 229 -5.81 6.62 10.75
N ILE A 230 -5.20 5.75 11.53
CA ILE A 230 -5.04 4.33 11.19
C ILE A 230 -6.42 3.70 11.05
N GLN A 231 -6.67 3.06 9.91
CA GLN A 231 -7.92 2.37 9.62
C GLN A 231 -7.75 0.86 9.64
N THR A 232 -6.62 0.38 9.15
CA THR A 232 -6.37 -1.04 8.94
C THR A 232 -4.88 -1.34 9.11
N LEU A 233 -4.57 -2.39 9.82
CA LEU A 233 -3.24 -3.00 9.83
C LEU A 233 -3.24 -4.22 8.92
N MET A 234 -2.19 -4.36 8.11
CA MET A 234 -2.08 -5.49 7.19
C MET A 234 -0.70 -6.12 7.27
N ILE A 235 -0.64 -7.39 7.68
CA ILE A 235 0.58 -8.20 7.62
C ILE A 235 0.65 -8.84 6.24
N ARG A 236 1.72 -8.57 5.49
CA ARG A 236 1.98 -9.14 4.16
C ARG A 236 3.17 -10.07 4.21
N GLU A 237 3.01 -11.26 3.65
CA GLU A 237 4.05 -12.26 3.58
C GLU A 237 4.04 -12.87 2.18
N ASN A 238 5.05 -12.58 1.35
CA ASN A 238 5.22 -13.31 0.10
C ASN A 238 5.74 -14.73 0.36
N VAL A 239 5.73 -15.59 -0.64
CA VAL A 239 6.10 -17.02 -0.48
C VAL A 239 7.51 -17.17 0.08
N LEU A 240 8.49 -16.40 -0.42
CA LEU A 240 9.89 -16.49 0.03
C LEU A 240 10.06 -15.94 1.45
N ALA A 241 9.52 -14.74 1.73
CA ALA A 241 9.58 -14.16 3.06
C ALA A 241 8.93 -15.08 4.09
N ARG A 242 7.76 -15.65 3.76
CA ARG A 242 7.06 -16.60 4.62
C ARG A 242 7.85 -17.88 4.86
N ALA A 243 8.53 -18.43 3.83
CA ALA A 243 9.38 -19.60 3.99
C ALA A 243 10.58 -19.33 4.90
N ALA A 244 11.09 -18.09 4.87
CA ALA A 244 12.17 -17.63 5.74
C ALA A 244 11.69 -17.15 7.13
N GLY A 245 10.37 -17.15 7.42
CA GLY A 245 9.80 -16.69 8.68
C GLY A 245 9.71 -15.17 8.81
N TYR A 246 9.66 -14.44 7.69
CA TYR A 246 9.58 -12.97 7.64
C TYR A 246 8.23 -12.49 7.11
N GLY A 247 7.87 -11.25 7.48
CA GLY A 247 6.72 -10.54 7.00
C GLY A 247 6.94 -9.03 6.99
N SER A 248 5.99 -8.29 6.44
CA SER A 248 5.96 -6.82 6.47
C SER A 248 4.67 -6.34 7.13
N LEU A 249 4.73 -5.22 7.86
CA LEU A 249 3.57 -4.53 8.40
C LEU A 249 3.24 -3.32 7.54
N VAL A 250 2.03 -3.25 7.09
CA VAL A 250 1.49 -2.15 6.29
C VAL A 250 0.37 -1.50 7.08
N ILE A 251 0.41 -0.18 7.18
CA ILE A 251 -0.64 0.61 7.81
C ILE A 251 -1.42 1.32 6.72
N GLU A 252 -2.73 1.23 6.77
CA GLU A 252 -3.62 1.99 5.88
C GLU A 252 -4.34 3.07 6.68
N THR A 253 -4.24 4.31 6.20
CA THR A 253 -4.86 5.47 6.83
C THR A 253 -6.08 5.97 6.06
N ALA A 254 -6.95 6.73 6.72
CA ALA A 254 -8.11 7.32 6.08
C ALA A 254 -7.71 8.31 4.97
N GLY A 255 -8.38 8.24 3.82
CA GLY A 255 -8.16 9.18 2.71
C GLY A 255 -7.12 8.76 1.67
N TYR A 256 -6.49 7.63 1.82
CA TYR A 256 -5.42 7.15 0.95
C TYR A 256 -5.85 5.97 0.08
N ALA A 257 -5.70 6.10 -1.25
CA ALA A 257 -5.93 4.99 -2.18
C ALA A 257 -4.60 4.30 -2.52
N PRO A 258 -4.49 2.96 -2.37
CA PRO A 258 -3.33 2.22 -2.83
C PRO A 258 -3.19 2.32 -4.35
N GLY A 259 -2.07 2.86 -4.85
CA GLY A 259 -1.72 2.76 -6.27
C GLY A 259 -1.66 4.06 -7.07
N GLN A 260 -1.95 5.21 -6.50
CA GLN A 260 -1.73 6.50 -7.19
C GLN A 260 -0.42 7.12 -6.70
N GLY A 261 0.60 7.07 -7.50
CA GLY A 261 1.90 7.78 -7.60
C GLY A 261 2.49 8.61 -6.46
N GLY A 262 1.95 8.57 -5.28
CA GLY A 262 2.47 9.17 -4.07
C GLY A 262 2.61 8.08 -3.00
N SER A 263 3.53 8.22 -2.10
CA SER A 263 4.01 7.29 -1.07
C SER A 263 2.96 6.79 -0.05
N SER A 264 1.80 6.47 -0.52
CA SER A 264 0.65 5.97 0.24
C SER A 264 0.76 4.50 0.54
N VAL A 265 0.30 4.08 1.67
CA VAL A 265 0.35 2.70 2.17
C VAL A 265 1.78 2.18 2.16
N GLU A 266 2.61 2.86 2.87
CA GLU A 266 3.96 2.44 3.04
C GLU A 266 4.04 1.42 4.15
N SER A 267 4.86 0.43 3.91
CA SER A 267 5.17 -0.53 4.93
C SER A 267 5.65 0.22 6.16
N ALA A 268 4.84 0.26 7.20
CA ALA A 268 5.26 0.76 8.50
C ALA A 268 6.47 -0.06 9.00
N VAL A 269 6.56 -1.32 8.54
CA VAL A 269 7.74 -2.18 8.69
C VAL A 269 7.94 -2.91 7.38
N PRO A 270 9.02 -2.62 6.62
CA PRO A 270 9.24 -3.18 5.28
C PRO A 270 9.47 -4.68 5.31
N ILE A 271 10.19 -5.18 6.30
CA ILE A 271 10.37 -6.60 6.59
C ILE A 271 10.88 -6.76 8.03
N ALA A 272 10.37 -7.76 8.74
CA ALA A 272 10.89 -8.21 10.03
C ALA A 272 10.54 -9.68 10.23
N LYS A 273 11.12 -10.33 11.25
CA LYS A 273 10.65 -11.64 11.68
C LYS A 273 9.16 -11.58 11.99
N ARG A 274 8.43 -12.63 11.62
CA ARG A 274 6.97 -12.67 11.73
C ARG A 274 6.46 -12.35 13.14
N ASP A 275 7.13 -12.88 14.15
CA ASP A 275 6.71 -12.66 15.55
C ASP A 275 6.90 -11.19 15.93
N ARG A 276 7.98 -10.55 15.47
CA ARG A 276 8.21 -9.12 15.67
C ARG A 276 7.17 -8.26 14.95
N VAL A 277 6.74 -8.66 13.74
CA VAL A 277 5.66 -7.97 13.01
C VAL A 277 4.33 -8.03 13.78
N ILE A 278 4.04 -9.18 14.39
CA ILE A 278 2.82 -9.35 15.20
C ILE A 278 2.92 -8.50 16.47
N GLU A 279 4.05 -8.52 17.16
CA GLU A 279 4.30 -7.69 18.34
C GLU A 279 4.15 -6.19 18.06
N LEU A 280 4.71 -5.72 16.92
CA LEU A 280 4.55 -4.32 16.50
C LEU A 280 3.09 -3.99 16.16
N ALA A 281 2.36 -4.90 15.52
CA ALA A 281 0.95 -4.71 15.27
C ALA A 281 0.15 -4.62 16.59
N GLN A 282 0.51 -5.40 17.61
CA GLN A 282 -0.07 -5.36 18.94
C GLN A 282 0.30 -4.08 19.72
N THR A 283 1.48 -3.53 19.49
CA THR A 283 1.90 -2.27 20.11
C THR A 283 1.13 -1.07 19.51
N ILE A 284 0.83 -1.11 18.20
CA ILE A 284 0.10 -0.04 17.51
C ILE A 284 -1.39 -0.09 17.81
N GLU A 285 -1.96 -1.29 17.83
CA GLU A 285 -3.36 -1.56 18.16
C GLU A 285 -3.36 -2.74 19.13
N ASP A 286 -4.05 -2.67 20.24
CA ASP A 286 -4.11 -3.71 21.28
C ASP A 286 -4.82 -4.97 20.76
N VAL A 287 -4.17 -5.65 19.83
CA VAL A 287 -4.71 -6.83 19.13
C VAL A 287 -4.22 -8.09 19.87
N GLY A 288 -5.16 -8.87 20.40
CA GLY A 288 -4.85 -10.17 21.01
C GLY A 288 -4.42 -11.24 19.99
N GLU A 289 -4.30 -12.47 20.46
CA GLU A 289 -4.11 -13.62 19.57
C GLU A 289 -5.36 -13.86 18.73
N PHE A 290 -5.18 -14.20 17.44
CA PHE A 290 -6.29 -14.47 16.53
C PHE A 290 -6.25 -15.91 16.00
N PRO A 291 -6.98 -16.85 16.66
CA PRO A 291 -7.13 -18.20 16.18
C PRO A 291 -8.00 -18.23 14.92
N PHE A 292 -7.38 -18.48 13.76
CA PHE A 292 -8.08 -18.46 12.48
C PHE A 292 -9.03 -19.64 12.30
N THR A 293 -10.29 -19.35 11.99
CA THR A 293 -11.27 -20.30 11.48
C THR A 293 -11.12 -20.41 9.97
N ARG A 294 -11.03 -21.61 9.42
CA ARG A 294 -10.97 -21.86 7.98
C ARG A 294 -12.37 -21.96 7.37
N PRO A 295 -12.55 -21.57 6.11
CA PRO A 295 -13.76 -21.84 5.36
C PRO A 295 -14.05 -23.35 5.27
N PRO A 296 -15.33 -23.75 5.13
CA PRO A 296 -15.70 -25.16 5.04
C PRO A 296 -15.04 -25.86 3.83
N ARG A 297 -14.83 -27.17 3.91
CA ARG A 297 -14.17 -27.96 2.85
C ARG A 297 -14.87 -27.85 1.49
N ARG A 298 -16.18 -27.60 1.47
CA ARG A 298 -16.95 -27.39 0.23
C ARG A 298 -16.49 -26.15 -0.56
N ALA A 299 -15.86 -25.15 0.08
CA ALA A 299 -15.24 -24.02 -0.59
C ALA A 299 -14.08 -24.45 -1.49
N ARG A 300 -13.31 -25.48 -1.10
CA ARG A 300 -12.23 -26.04 -1.92
C ARG A 300 -12.73 -26.57 -3.27
N MET A 301 -13.91 -27.21 -3.29
CA MET A 301 -14.52 -27.72 -4.53
C MET A 301 -14.87 -26.59 -5.51
N ARG A 302 -15.19 -25.40 -5.01
CA ARG A 302 -15.42 -24.23 -5.86
C ARG A 302 -14.14 -23.80 -6.58
N TYR A 303 -13.00 -23.78 -5.88
CA TYR A 303 -11.71 -23.46 -6.51
C TYR A 303 -11.28 -24.54 -7.50
N LEU A 304 -11.50 -25.80 -7.15
CA LEU A 304 -11.26 -26.91 -8.06
C LEU A 304 -12.04 -26.72 -9.36
N ALA A 305 -13.36 -26.55 -9.28
CA ALA A 305 -14.22 -26.35 -10.46
C ALA A 305 -13.78 -25.13 -11.29
N ARG A 306 -13.47 -24.00 -10.62
CA ARG A 306 -13.02 -22.78 -11.30
C ARG A 306 -11.71 -23.01 -12.07
N TYR A 307 -10.72 -23.64 -11.45
CA TYR A 307 -9.43 -23.88 -12.11
C TYR A 307 -9.56 -24.93 -13.21
N THR A 308 -10.39 -25.98 -13.02
CA THR A 308 -10.75 -26.94 -14.06
C THR A 308 -11.34 -26.24 -15.29
N ILE A 309 -12.30 -25.32 -15.11
CA ILE A 309 -12.89 -24.57 -16.23
C ILE A 309 -11.83 -23.71 -16.93
N VAL A 310 -11.03 -22.97 -16.17
CA VAL A 310 -9.99 -22.09 -16.75
C VAL A 310 -8.96 -22.90 -17.55
N ILE A 311 -8.43 -23.96 -16.97
CA ILE A 311 -7.46 -24.82 -17.65
C ILE A 311 -8.09 -25.53 -18.84
N GLY A 312 -9.37 -25.99 -18.73
CA GLY A 312 -10.11 -26.59 -19.82
C GLY A 312 -10.29 -25.65 -21.00
N VAL A 313 -10.66 -24.40 -20.77
CA VAL A 313 -10.78 -23.38 -21.81
C VAL A 313 -9.41 -23.12 -22.47
N LEU A 314 -8.36 -22.96 -21.66
CA LEU A 314 -7.00 -22.75 -22.22
C LEU A 314 -6.51 -23.93 -23.05
N THR A 315 -6.70 -25.16 -22.56
CA THR A 315 -6.32 -26.37 -23.30
C THR A 315 -7.16 -26.51 -24.58
N GLY A 316 -8.46 -26.20 -24.53
CA GLY A 316 -9.34 -26.19 -25.69
C GLY A 316 -8.94 -25.14 -26.73
N LEU A 317 -8.51 -23.95 -26.30
CA LEU A 317 -7.99 -22.92 -27.21
C LEU A 317 -6.69 -23.36 -27.88
N LEU A 318 -5.74 -23.94 -27.12
CA LEU A 318 -4.49 -24.49 -27.69
C LEU A 318 -4.77 -25.57 -28.72
N TYR A 319 -5.70 -26.47 -28.42
CA TYR A 319 -6.15 -27.50 -29.36
C TYR A 319 -6.81 -26.89 -30.62
N GLY A 320 -7.69 -25.89 -30.43
CA GLY A 320 -8.33 -25.20 -31.54
C GLY A 320 -7.32 -24.54 -32.48
N VAL A 321 -6.33 -23.84 -31.92
CA VAL A 321 -5.22 -23.31 -32.72
C VAL A 321 -4.48 -24.39 -33.47
N HIS A 322 -4.15 -25.52 -32.83
CA HIS A 322 -3.52 -26.66 -33.47
C HIS A 322 -4.33 -27.17 -34.67
N VAL A 323 -5.65 -27.35 -34.51
CA VAL A 323 -6.53 -27.88 -35.58
C VAL A 323 -6.61 -26.92 -36.77
N VAL A 324 -6.69 -25.61 -36.50
CA VAL A 324 -6.87 -24.58 -37.54
C VAL A 324 -5.57 -24.28 -38.27
N THR A 325 -4.46 -24.22 -37.56
CA THR A 325 -3.16 -23.79 -38.13
C THR A 325 -2.20 -24.93 -38.42
N GLY A 326 -2.38 -26.10 -37.81
CA GLY A 326 -1.40 -27.21 -37.83
C GLY A 326 -0.12 -26.91 -37.03
N GLU A 327 -0.03 -25.72 -36.40
CA GLU A 327 1.23 -25.16 -35.93
C GLU A 327 1.61 -25.55 -34.48
N LEU A 328 0.73 -26.07 -33.66
CA LEU A 328 1.02 -26.43 -32.26
C LEU A 328 0.95 -27.94 -32.02
N PRO A 329 1.90 -28.74 -32.54
CA PRO A 329 1.88 -30.20 -32.40
C PRO A 329 1.94 -30.67 -30.94
N GLN A 330 2.47 -29.80 -30.04
CA GLN A 330 2.65 -30.12 -28.62
C GLN A 330 1.56 -29.49 -27.72
N TRP A 331 0.37 -29.17 -28.25
CA TRP A 331 -0.75 -28.63 -27.51
C TRP A 331 -1.09 -29.44 -26.23
N TYR A 332 -0.84 -30.76 -26.26
CA TYR A 332 -1.08 -31.68 -25.15
C TYR A 332 -0.18 -31.40 -23.93
N LEU A 333 0.94 -30.67 -24.06
CA LEU A 333 1.75 -30.23 -22.92
C LEU A 333 0.94 -29.29 -22.03
N GLY A 334 0.00 -28.53 -22.61
CA GLY A 334 -0.97 -27.75 -21.83
C GLY A 334 -1.83 -28.62 -20.92
N ALA A 335 -2.10 -29.87 -21.30
CA ALA A 335 -2.85 -30.79 -20.44
C ALA A 335 -2.08 -31.19 -19.17
N ALA A 336 -0.75 -31.14 -19.15
CA ALA A 336 0.02 -31.38 -17.91
C ALA A 336 -0.32 -30.40 -16.79
N THR A 337 -0.79 -29.19 -17.13
CA THR A 337 -1.24 -28.19 -16.12
C THR A 337 -2.44 -28.65 -15.31
N TRP A 338 -3.21 -29.64 -15.77
CA TRP A 338 -4.33 -30.23 -15.02
C TRP A 338 -3.89 -30.86 -13.71
N LEU A 339 -2.67 -31.38 -13.63
CA LEU A 339 -2.09 -31.91 -12.39
C LEU A 339 -1.95 -30.83 -11.30
N LEU A 340 -1.81 -29.56 -11.70
CA LEU A 340 -1.68 -28.43 -10.79
C LEU A 340 -3.03 -27.93 -10.25
N VAL A 341 -4.14 -28.31 -10.87
CA VAL A 341 -5.49 -27.86 -10.48
C VAL A 341 -5.84 -28.23 -9.04
N PRO A 342 -5.74 -29.50 -8.59
CA PRO A 342 -6.04 -29.87 -7.22
C PRO A 342 -5.07 -29.24 -6.21
N ILE A 343 -3.81 -29.10 -6.58
CA ILE A 343 -2.79 -28.47 -5.74
C ILE A 343 -3.12 -26.98 -5.57
N GLY A 344 -3.36 -26.26 -6.66
CA GLY A 344 -3.72 -24.84 -6.63
C GLY A 344 -5.01 -24.56 -5.84
N ALA A 345 -6.02 -25.42 -6.04
CA ALA A 345 -7.29 -25.32 -5.29
C ALA A 345 -7.09 -25.53 -3.79
N HIS A 346 -6.26 -26.50 -3.40
CA HIS A 346 -5.94 -26.77 -2.01
C HIS A 346 -5.14 -25.61 -1.39
N LEU A 347 -4.10 -25.14 -2.06
CA LEU A 347 -3.27 -24.03 -1.61
C LEU A 347 -4.09 -22.75 -1.44
N LYS A 348 -4.99 -22.45 -2.39
CA LYS A 348 -5.89 -21.29 -2.26
C LYS A 348 -6.77 -21.40 -1.02
N TRP A 349 -7.42 -22.56 -0.82
CA TRP A 349 -8.31 -22.79 0.31
C TRP A 349 -7.58 -22.78 1.66
N SER A 350 -6.42 -23.43 1.77
CA SER A 350 -5.66 -23.57 3.02
C SER A 350 -5.10 -22.24 3.56
N HIS A 351 -4.96 -21.24 2.68
CA HIS A 351 -4.49 -19.90 3.04
C HIS A 351 -5.62 -18.90 3.33
N LEU A 352 -6.88 -19.35 3.31
CA LEU A 352 -8.00 -18.56 3.78
C LEU A 352 -8.20 -18.74 5.28
N GLY A 353 -8.62 -17.68 5.93
CA GLY A 353 -9.01 -17.71 7.33
C GLY A 353 -9.70 -16.41 7.73
N TYR A 354 -10.47 -16.48 8.79
CA TYR A 354 -11.09 -15.31 9.41
C TYR A 354 -11.16 -15.51 10.93
N TYR A 355 -11.17 -14.40 11.63
CA TYR A 355 -11.41 -14.33 13.06
C TYR A 355 -12.18 -13.05 13.35
N VAL A 356 -13.21 -13.12 14.16
CA VAL A 356 -14.04 -11.98 14.55
C VAL A 356 -14.23 -12.02 16.05
N ASP A 357 -13.68 -11.01 16.70
CA ASP A 357 -13.82 -10.78 18.13
C ASP A 357 -14.73 -9.58 18.40
N GLU A 358 -14.75 -9.14 19.65
CA GLU A 358 -15.52 -7.97 20.08
C GLU A 358 -14.94 -6.68 19.50
N ASP A 359 -13.60 -6.58 19.44
CA ASP A 359 -12.88 -5.37 19.09
C ASP A 359 -12.28 -5.39 17.69
N TYR A 360 -12.07 -6.59 17.09
CA TYR A 360 -11.37 -6.73 15.81
C TYR A 360 -12.03 -7.73 14.86
N VAL A 361 -11.93 -7.40 13.58
CA VAL A 361 -12.18 -8.33 12.47
C VAL A 361 -10.84 -8.62 11.79
N VAL A 362 -10.42 -9.88 11.83
CA VAL A 362 -9.17 -10.30 11.19
C VAL A 362 -9.49 -11.27 10.06
N THR A 363 -8.95 -10.99 8.88
CA THR A 363 -9.10 -11.87 7.71
C THR A 363 -7.76 -12.22 7.12
N ARG A 364 -7.65 -13.44 6.61
CA ARG A 364 -6.42 -13.93 5.97
C ARG A 364 -6.73 -14.49 4.59
N SER A 365 -5.95 -14.08 3.59
CA SER A 365 -6.13 -14.51 2.22
C SER A 365 -4.83 -14.48 1.42
N GLY A 366 -4.79 -15.19 0.29
CA GLY A 366 -3.67 -15.17 -0.66
C GLY A 366 -2.65 -16.27 -0.42
N PHE A 367 -2.19 -16.90 -1.52
CA PHE A 367 -1.12 -17.90 -1.51
C PHE A 367 0.24 -17.27 -1.82
N TRP A 368 0.35 -16.58 -2.98
CA TRP A 368 1.60 -15.94 -3.40
C TRP A 368 2.04 -14.80 -2.48
N THR A 369 1.07 -14.01 -2.07
CA THR A 369 1.23 -13.00 -1.03
C THR A 369 0.11 -13.22 -0.04
N ARG A 370 0.43 -13.78 1.11
CA ARG A 370 -0.51 -13.93 2.22
C ARG A 370 -0.72 -12.56 2.85
N ARG A 371 -1.97 -12.16 2.93
CA ARG A 371 -2.38 -10.90 3.57
C ARG A 371 -3.24 -11.26 4.77
N THR A 372 -2.83 -10.80 5.93
CA THR A 372 -3.63 -10.83 7.14
C THR A 372 -4.05 -9.39 7.43
N THR A 373 -5.33 -9.11 7.27
CA THR A 373 -5.90 -7.77 7.43
C THR A 373 -6.61 -7.70 8.78
N ILE A 374 -6.25 -6.73 9.59
CA ILE A 374 -6.78 -6.49 10.93
C ILE A 374 -7.53 -5.16 10.89
N VAL A 375 -8.83 -5.20 11.18
CA VAL A 375 -9.70 -4.02 11.18
C VAL A 375 -10.32 -3.87 12.56
N PRO A 376 -10.02 -2.78 13.29
CA PRO A 376 -10.73 -2.45 14.52
C PRO A 376 -12.23 -2.21 14.26
N VAL A 377 -13.12 -2.75 15.08
CA VAL A 377 -14.57 -2.62 14.88
C VAL A 377 -15.02 -1.16 14.91
N TYR A 378 -14.37 -0.32 15.71
CA TYR A 378 -14.68 1.12 15.79
C TYR A 378 -14.29 1.92 14.52
N ARG A 379 -13.50 1.33 13.61
CA ARG A 379 -13.12 1.90 12.30
C ARG A 379 -14.03 1.42 11.15
N VAL A 380 -14.88 0.45 11.41
CA VAL A 380 -15.77 -0.11 10.40
C VAL A 380 -16.79 0.93 9.94
N GLN A 381 -16.98 1.07 8.64
CA GLN A 381 -18.03 1.91 8.05
C GLN A 381 -19.20 1.09 7.54
N THR A 382 -18.91 0.00 6.84
CA THR A 382 -19.94 -0.83 6.23
C THR A 382 -19.60 -2.30 6.38
N VAL A 383 -20.61 -3.11 6.65
CA VAL A 383 -20.50 -4.57 6.67
C VAL A 383 -21.50 -5.15 5.70
N SER A 384 -21.00 -5.80 4.67
CA SER A 384 -21.85 -6.38 3.62
C SER A 384 -21.56 -7.88 3.42
N ASN A 385 -22.59 -8.61 3.02
CA ASN A 385 -22.48 -9.99 2.59
C ASN A 385 -22.78 -10.07 1.09
N SER A 386 -21.92 -10.73 0.36
CA SER A 386 -22.13 -11.01 -1.06
C SER A 386 -22.10 -12.51 -1.36
N GLN A 387 -22.86 -12.92 -2.37
CA GLN A 387 -22.89 -14.29 -2.85
C GLN A 387 -22.90 -14.31 -4.36
N THR A 388 -21.93 -14.96 -4.97
CA THR A 388 -21.98 -15.31 -6.39
C THR A 388 -22.91 -16.50 -6.62
N VAL A 389 -23.37 -16.72 -7.85
CA VAL A 389 -24.21 -17.88 -8.21
C VAL A 389 -23.57 -19.21 -7.77
N PHE A 390 -22.25 -19.32 -7.93
CA PHE A 390 -21.51 -20.54 -7.54
C PHE A 390 -21.38 -20.70 -6.02
N GLN A 391 -21.34 -19.61 -5.25
CA GLN A 391 -21.37 -19.63 -3.79
C GLN A 391 -22.76 -20.02 -3.29
N ARG A 392 -23.80 -19.46 -3.89
CA ARG A 392 -25.19 -19.73 -3.51
C ARG A 392 -25.55 -21.22 -3.63
N ARG A 393 -25.07 -21.89 -4.71
CA ARG A 393 -25.27 -23.34 -4.89
C ARG A 393 -24.55 -24.21 -3.86
N ARG A 394 -23.67 -23.65 -3.04
CA ARG A 394 -22.87 -24.37 -2.04
C ARG A 394 -23.03 -23.80 -0.63
N ASP A 395 -24.05 -22.97 -0.42
CA ASP A 395 -24.30 -22.28 0.85
C ASP A 395 -23.08 -21.56 1.40
N LEU A 396 -22.33 -20.92 0.51
CA LEU A 396 -21.17 -20.09 0.83
C LEU A 396 -21.50 -18.62 0.65
N GLY A 397 -20.79 -17.76 1.39
CA GLY A 397 -20.88 -16.31 1.27
C GLY A 397 -19.53 -15.65 1.48
N THR A 398 -19.47 -14.38 1.17
CA THR A 398 -18.33 -13.53 1.41
C THR A 398 -18.76 -12.39 2.32
N LEU A 399 -18.11 -12.26 3.47
CA LEU A 399 -18.29 -11.11 4.35
C LEU A 399 -17.23 -10.07 4.01
N VAL A 400 -17.66 -8.85 3.73
CA VAL A 400 -16.80 -7.70 3.47
C VAL A 400 -17.02 -6.69 4.57
N VAL A 401 -15.93 -6.31 5.23
CA VAL A 401 -15.89 -5.25 6.24
C VAL A 401 -15.09 -4.10 5.65
N ASP A 402 -15.76 -2.99 5.45
CA ASP A 402 -15.24 -1.80 4.79
C ASP A 402 -14.92 -0.70 5.80
N THR A 403 -13.85 0.05 5.55
CA THR A 403 -13.36 1.15 6.40
C THR A 403 -13.27 2.44 5.58
N ALA A 404 -12.90 3.55 6.21
CA ALA A 404 -12.72 4.86 5.55
C ALA A 404 -11.52 4.93 4.58
N THR A 405 -10.90 3.81 4.26
CA THR A 405 -9.86 3.77 3.23
C THR A 405 -10.49 3.92 1.85
N SER A 406 -9.98 4.83 1.02
CA SER A 406 -10.44 5.05 -0.35
C SER A 406 -10.01 3.93 -1.33
N GLY A 407 -9.89 2.72 -0.84
CA GLY A 407 -9.53 1.54 -1.62
C GLY A 407 -10.75 0.96 -2.31
N GLY A 408 -10.84 1.12 -3.64
CA GLY A 408 -11.77 0.36 -4.45
C GLY A 408 -11.59 -1.16 -4.28
N PHE A 409 -12.19 -1.96 -5.15
CA PHE A 409 -12.27 -3.43 -5.14
C PHE A 409 -10.98 -4.22 -4.77
N TRP A 410 -9.81 -3.55 -4.74
CA TRP A 410 -8.48 -4.08 -4.41
C TRP A 410 -7.85 -3.47 -3.14
N GLY A 411 -8.52 -2.57 -2.43
CA GLY A 411 -8.04 -1.86 -1.24
C GLY A 411 -8.29 -2.60 0.07
N GLY A 412 -7.84 -2.03 1.17
CA GLY A 412 -7.71 -2.55 2.54
C GLY A 412 -8.89 -3.17 3.25
N ASN A 413 -9.93 -3.56 2.54
CA ASN A 413 -11.11 -4.20 3.14
C ASN A 413 -10.77 -5.56 3.74
N ALA A 414 -11.25 -5.82 4.94
CA ALA A 414 -11.21 -7.16 5.50
C ALA A 414 -12.28 -8.03 4.82
N VAL A 415 -11.83 -9.05 4.08
CA VAL A 415 -12.71 -9.91 3.29
C VAL A 415 -12.59 -11.36 3.76
N ALA A 416 -13.63 -11.87 4.42
CA ALA A 416 -13.75 -13.28 4.76
C ALA A 416 -14.43 -14.03 3.60
N LEU A 417 -13.60 -14.70 2.79
CA LEU A 417 -14.00 -15.37 1.56
C LEU A 417 -14.55 -16.76 1.83
N ASP A 418 -15.67 -17.11 1.14
CA ASP A 418 -16.20 -18.48 1.04
C ASP A 418 -16.51 -19.12 2.40
N ILE A 419 -16.94 -18.33 3.36
CA ILE A 419 -17.44 -18.84 4.64
C ILE A 419 -18.87 -19.37 4.49
N ASP A 420 -19.33 -20.15 5.46
CA ASP A 420 -20.71 -20.59 5.51
C ASP A 420 -21.67 -19.40 5.54
N ILE A 421 -22.77 -19.44 4.78
CA ILE A 421 -23.67 -18.29 4.62
C ILE A 421 -24.37 -17.91 5.94
N GLU A 422 -24.74 -18.87 6.76
CA GLU A 422 -25.36 -18.59 8.05
C GLU A 422 -24.35 -17.99 9.02
N THR A 423 -23.10 -18.47 8.97
CA THR A 423 -21.99 -17.88 9.70
C THR A 423 -21.75 -16.44 9.22
N ALA A 424 -21.73 -16.19 7.90
CA ALA A 424 -21.57 -14.85 7.34
C ALA A 424 -22.68 -13.89 7.81
N ARG A 425 -23.92 -14.34 7.83
CA ARG A 425 -25.08 -13.56 8.33
C ARG A 425 -24.96 -13.25 9.81
N THR A 426 -24.54 -14.24 10.60
CA THR A 426 -24.37 -14.09 12.05
C THR A 426 -23.21 -13.13 12.37
N LEU A 427 -22.07 -13.29 11.70
CA LEU A 427 -20.93 -12.39 11.85
C LEU A 427 -21.28 -10.95 11.43
N ARG A 428 -22.01 -10.78 10.31
CA ARG A 428 -22.48 -9.46 9.89
C ARG A 428 -23.32 -8.80 10.98
N ARG A 429 -24.27 -9.52 11.57
CA ARG A 429 -25.12 -8.99 12.65
C ARG A 429 -24.27 -8.62 13.87
N ARG A 430 -23.31 -9.48 14.26
CA ARG A 430 -22.42 -9.23 15.40
C ARG A 430 -21.57 -7.98 15.17
N VAL A 431 -20.87 -7.87 14.05
CA VAL A 431 -20.02 -6.71 13.74
C VAL A 431 -20.87 -5.44 13.63
N HIS A 432 -22.04 -5.51 13.01
CA HIS A 432 -22.94 -4.36 12.89
C HIS A 432 -23.47 -3.89 14.26
N SER A 433 -23.85 -4.79 15.15
CA SER A 433 -24.30 -4.42 16.49
C SER A 433 -23.18 -3.79 17.33
N ARG A 434 -21.96 -4.32 17.24
CA ARG A 434 -20.79 -3.77 17.92
C ARG A 434 -20.41 -2.41 17.37
N PHE A 435 -20.43 -2.25 16.05
CA PHE A 435 -20.23 -0.96 15.41
C PHE A 435 -21.24 0.09 15.89
N GLN A 436 -22.52 -0.23 15.96
CA GLN A 436 -23.52 0.67 16.51
C GLN A 436 -23.28 1.01 17.97
N GLN A 437 -22.83 0.06 18.77
CA GLN A 437 -22.47 0.26 20.15
C GLN A 437 -21.27 1.21 20.28
N SER A 438 -20.20 0.99 19.54
CA SER A 438 -19.01 1.85 19.53
C SER A 438 -19.33 3.31 19.13
N LEU A 439 -20.27 3.50 18.20
CA LEU A 439 -20.75 4.84 17.84
C LEU A 439 -21.51 5.53 18.97
N ARG A 440 -22.33 4.80 19.74
CA ARG A 440 -23.04 5.32 20.89
C ARG A 440 -22.05 5.71 21.99
N ASP A 441 -21.12 4.84 22.32
CA ASP A 441 -20.10 5.07 23.34
C ASP A 441 -19.23 6.29 22.99
N ARG A 442 -18.88 6.47 21.73
CA ARG A 442 -18.15 7.63 21.23
C ARG A 442 -18.96 8.93 21.37
N ARG A 443 -20.26 8.90 21.02
CA ARG A 443 -21.15 10.06 21.19
C ARG A 443 -21.28 10.45 22.66
N ASP A 444 -21.41 9.47 23.54
CA ASP A 444 -21.55 9.70 24.96
C ASP A 444 -20.26 10.26 25.58
N ARG A 445 -19.08 9.77 25.14
CA ARG A 445 -17.79 10.37 25.54
C ARG A 445 -17.68 11.83 25.11
N LEU A 446 -17.93 12.12 23.83
CA LEU A 446 -17.88 13.49 23.29
C LEU A 446 -18.88 14.42 24.00
N ARG A 447 -20.06 13.90 24.36
CA ARG A 447 -21.04 14.66 25.12
C ARG A 447 -20.52 15.01 26.51
N ARG A 448 -19.97 14.04 27.25
CA ARG A 448 -19.38 14.23 28.58
C ARG A 448 -18.18 15.19 28.53
N GLU A 449 -17.33 15.12 27.52
CA GLU A 449 -16.22 16.05 27.33
C GLU A 449 -16.71 17.49 27.10
N ARG A 450 -17.71 17.67 26.25
CA ARG A 450 -18.34 19.01 26.04
C ARG A 450 -18.99 19.55 27.31
N GLU A 451 -19.66 18.72 28.10
CA GLU A 451 -20.25 19.07 29.37
C GLU A 451 -19.16 19.51 30.36
N ARG A 452 -18.09 18.73 30.52
CA ARG A 452 -16.93 19.10 31.38
C ARG A 452 -16.23 20.37 30.92
N LYS A 453 -16.08 20.58 29.60
CA LYS A 453 -15.51 21.84 29.08
C LYS A 453 -16.38 23.05 29.44
N ARG A 454 -17.70 22.96 29.27
CA ARG A 454 -18.65 23.99 29.64
C ARG A 454 -18.68 24.29 31.17
N GLU A 455 -18.51 23.25 31.97
CA GLU A 455 -18.41 23.41 33.43
C GLU A 455 -17.13 24.17 33.82
N ARG A 456 -15.99 23.79 33.27
CA ARG A 456 -14.71 24.52 33.47
C ARG A 456 -14.77 25.96 33.00
N GLU A 457 -15.39 26.27 31.86
CA GLU A 457 -15.58 27.63 31.34
C GLU A 457 -16.48 28.42 32.25
N ARG A 458 -17.53 27.83 32.83
CA ARG A 458 -18.41 28.49 33.82
C ARG A 458 -17.70 28.78 35.16
N GLU A 459 -16.88 27.87 35.61
CA GLU A 459 -16.06 28.04 36.83
C GLU A 459 -15.02 29.14 36.64
N HIS A 460 -14.36 29.19 35.48
CA HIS A 460 -13.37 30.23 35.16
C HIS A 460 -14.03 31.63 35.03
N GLY A 461 -15.19 31.70 34.38
CA GLY A 461 -15.98 32.96 34.28
C GLY A 461 -16.50 33.44 35.61
N ARG A 462 -16.83 32.55 36.55
CA ARG A 462 -17.21 32.94 37.91
C ARG A 462 -16.03 33.45 38.75
N GLY A 463 -14.83 32.90 38.58
CA GLY A 463 -13.62 33.36 39.23
C GLY A 463 -13.19 34.75 38.82
N GLN A 464 -13.42 35.13 37.56
CA GLN A 464 -13.10 36.48 37.04
C GLN A 464 -14.12 37.54 37.39
N SER A 465 -15.33 37.18 37.83
CA SER A 465 -16.36 38.14 38.24
C SER A 465 -16.37 38.45 39.75
N LEU A 466 -15.51 37.80 40.54
CA LEU A 466 -15.38 37.93 41.99
C LEU A 466 -14.05 38.57 42.43
N GLY A 467 -13.16 38.95 41.51
CA GLY A 467 -11.94 39.71 41.74
C GLY A 467 -12.03 41.07 41.07
#